data_9dd653e64fb026559f9a177d255e6bc5
#
_entry.id   9dd653e64fb026559f9a177d255e6bc5
#
_cell.length_a   1.000
_cell.length_b   1.000
_cell.length_c   1.000
_cell.angle_alpha   90.00
_cell.angle_beta   90.00
_cell.angle_gamma   90.00
#
_symmetry.space_group_name_H-M   'P 1'
#
loop_
_entity.id
_entity.type
_entity.pdbx_description
1 polymer ?
#
loop_
_entity_poly.entity_id
_entity_poly.type
_entity_poly.pdbx_seq_one_letter_code
_entity_poly.pdbx_strand_id
1 'polypeptide(L)'
;MTDAPLLDRIESRKLAIYGSLLVLPSVFMLSLFAFWPTVATLWASLFSKGTVRRPSQFVGLDNYDFLFSDPSFWQVVGNNLIYAGVTIPVSIGLAMGMALWANARIPARALVRIAYFTPTMLPMVAAANLWLFFYTPDIGVLSRLFGLFGISGINWLGQPETALASIIMVTIWKEAGFFMIFYLAALQTIP
;
A
#
# COMPACT_ATOMS: atom_id res chain seq x y z
N MET A 1 -54.92 -18.46 -4.69
CA MET A 1 -53.89 -17.61 -5.35
C MET A 1 -53.23 -16.68 -4.35
N THR A 2 -52.70 -17.16 -3.21
CA THR A 2 -52.24 -16.32 -2.09
C THR A 2 -50.92 -16.80 -1.43
N ASP A 3 -50.21 -17.77 -1.99
CA ASP A 3 -49.04 -18.38 -1.34
C ASP A 3 -47.66 -17.90 -1.89
N ALA A 4 -47.66 -17.18 -3.01
CA ALA A 4 -46.41 -16.67 -3.63
C ALA A 4 -45.57 -15.79 -2.72
N PRO A 5 -46.12 -14.82 -1.95
CA PRO A 5 -45.26 -13.94 -1.10
C PRO A 5 -44.69 -14.65 0.13
N LEU A 6 -45.28 -15.75 0.58
CA LEU A 6 -44.78 -16.53 1.72
C LEU A 6 -43.60 -17.43 1.31
N LEU A 7 -43.69 -18.05 0.12
CA LEU A 7 -42.59 -18.87 -0.41
C LEU A 7 -41.34 -18.02 -0.68
N ASP A 8 -41.47 -16.84 -1.27
CA ASP A 8 -40.39 -15.88 -1.49
C ASP A 8 -39.71 -15.45 -0.17
N ARG A 9 -40.50 -15.25 0.89
CA ARG A 9 -39.96 -14.93 2.21
C ARG A 9 -39.21 -16.09 2.86
N ILE A 10 -39.64 -17.32 2.65
CA ILE A 10 -38.96 -18.51 3.18
C ILE A 10 -37.66 -18.77 2.43
N GLU A 11 -37.67 -18.63 1.10
CA GLU A 11 -36.44 -18.77 0.29
C GLU A 11 -35.42 -17.67 0.60
N SER A 12 -35.85 -16.43 0.71
CA SER A 12 -34.95 -15.32 1.08
C SER A 12 -34.34 -15.50 2.48
N ARG A 13 -35.08 -16.03 3.46
CA ARG A 13 -34.55 -16.38 4.77
C ARG A 13 -33.52 -17.52 4.72
N LYS A 14 -33.77 -18.56 3.95
CA LYS A 14 -32.80 -19.66 3.76
C LYS A 14 -31.54 -19.15 3.10
N LEU A 15 -31.63 -18.34 2.05
CA LEU A 15 -30.49 -17.73 1.37
C LEU A 15 -29.70 -16.82 2.32
N ALA A 16 -30.37 -16.05 3.17
CA ALA A 16 -29.74 -15.21 4.17
C ALA A 16 -28.99 -16.06 5.22
N ILE A 17 -29.57 -17.16 5.69
CA ILE A 17 -28.94 -18.07 6.64
C ILE A 17 -27.70 -18.73 6.02
N TYR A 18 -27.81 -19.29 4.81
CA TYR A 18 -26.67 -19.87 4.12
C TYR A 18 -25.57 -18.84 3.83
N GLY A 19 -25.95 -17.65 3.37
CA GLY A 19 -25.01 -16.55 3.17
C GLY A 19 -24.29 -16.16 4.47
N SER A 20 -25.04 -16.05 5.58
CA SER A 20 -24.45 -15.75 6.90
C SER A 20 -23.50 -16.85 7.37
N LEU A 21 -23.87 -18.12 7.20
CA LEU A 21 -23.01 -19.26 7.57
C LEU A 21 -21.71 -19.29 6.76
N LEU A 22 -21.75 -18.92 5.48
CA LEU A 22 -20.57 -18.86 4.63
C LEU A 22 -19.62 -17.70 5.02
N VAL A 23 -20.18 -16.60 5.49
CA VAL A 23 -19.39 -15.41 5.91
C VAL A 23 -18.91 -15.52 7.36
N LEU A 24 -19.59 -16.29 8.20
CA LEU A 24 -19.31 -16.40 9.63
C LEU A 24 -17.84 -16.77 9.96
N PRO A 25 -17.19 -17.74 9.29
CA PRO A 25 -15.78 -18.04 9.56
C PRO A 25 -14.86 -16.85 9.31
N SER A 26 -15.10 -16.10 8.23
CA SER A 26 -14.31 -14.92 7.89
C SER A 26 -14.53 -13.79 8.91
N VAL A 27 -15.78 -13.54 9.29
CA VAL A 27 -16.11 -12.54 10.32
C VAL A 27 -15.51 -12.93 11.67
N PHE A 28 -15.55 -14.20 12.04
CA PHE A 28 -14.94 -14.69 13.27
C PHE A 28 -13.43 -14.45 13.28
N MET A 29 -12.73 -14.79 12.19
CA MET A 29 -11.29 -14.55 12.07
C MET A 29 -10.95 -13.06 12.09
N LEU A 30 -11.70 -12.23 11.39
CA LEU A 30 -11.53 -10.77 11.42
C LEU A 30 -11.79 -10.21 12.83
N SER A 31 -12.81 -10.72 13.53
CA SER A 31 -13.11 -10.28 14.89
C SER A 31 -11.96 -10.63 15.85
N LEU A 32 -11.39 -11.83 15.72
CA LEU A 32 -10.34 -12.31 16.62
C LEU A 32 -8.98 -11.66 16.31
N PHE A 33 -8.61 -11.51 15.03
CA PHE A 33 -7.27 -11.10 14.63
C PHE A 33 -7.14 -9.64 14.21
N ALA A 34 -8.26 -8.98 13.87
CA ALA A 34 -8.25 -7.56 13.51
C ALA A 34 -8.98 -6.69 14.54
N PHE A 35 -10.26 -6.94 14.77
CA PHE A 35 -11.06 -6.03 15.62
C PHE A 35 -10.68 -6.13 17.09
N TRP A 36 -10.50 -7.35 17.64
CA TRP A 36 -10.10 -7.52 19.04
C TRP A 36 -8.76 -6.85 19.36
N PRO A 37 -7.66 -7.09 18.63
CA PRO A 37 -6.39 -6.39 18.86
C PRO A 37 -6.50 -4.88 18.72
N THR A 38 -7.32 -4.38 17.79
CA THR A 38 -7.54 -2.94 17.62
C THR A 38 -8.18 -2.34 18.86
N VAL A 39 -9.26 -2.94 19.37
CA VAL A 39 -9.94 -2.48 20.59
C VAL A 39 -9.01 -2.60 21.80
N ALA A 40 -8.29 -3.71 21.92
CA ALA A 40 -7.33 -3.93 22.99
C ALA A 40 -6.19 -2.90 22.97
N THR A 41 -5.69 -2.52 21.79
CA THR A 41 -4.67 -1.49 21.64
C THR A 41 -5.19 -0.12 22.01
N LEU A 42 -6.42 0.23 21.59
CA LEU A 42 -7.07 1.48 21.99
C LEU A 42 -7.28 1.55 23.51
N TRP A 43 -7.66 0.44 24.12
CA TRP A 43 -7.77 0.36 25.58
C TRP A 43 -6.40 0.50 26.26
N ALA A 44 -5.40 -0.24 25.78
CA ALA A 44 -4.04 -0.19 26.32
C ALA A 44 -3.38 1.19 26.17
N SER A 45 -3.76 1.96 25.16
CA SER A 45 -3.22 3.32 24.95
C SER A 45 -3.57 4.32 26.07
N LEU A 46 -4.57 4.01 26.89
CA LEU A 46 -4.95 4.82 28.05
C LEU A 46 -4.12 4.48 29.31
N PHE A 47 -3.20 3.52 29.20
CA PHE A 47 -2.36 3.10 30.31
C PHE A 47 -0.88 3.38 30.02
N SER A 48 -0.12 3.64 31.06
CA SER A 48 1.33 3.76 30.96
C SER A 48 1.98 2.40 30.66
N LYS A 49 3.11 2.42 29.94
CA LYS A 49 3.86 1.20 29.68
C LYS A 49 4.39 0.62 30.99
N GLY A 50 3.88 -0.52 31.40
CA GLY A 50 4.37 -1.25 32.57
C GLY A 50 5.80 -1.75 32.34
N THR A 51 6.61 -1.72 33.40
CA THR A 51 7.95 -2.32 33.47
C THR A 51 7.99 -3.32 34.63
N VAL A 52 9.04 -4.15 34.69
CA VAL A 52 9.20 -5.13 35.79
C VAL A 52 9.15 -4.48 37.18
N ARG A 53 9.52 -3.20 37.29
CA ARG A 53 9.56 -2.45 38.56
C ARG A 53 8.38 -1.51 38.77
N ARG A 54 7.61 -1.21 37.73
CA ARG A 54 6.44 -0.31 37.81
C ARG A 54 5.29 -0.94 37.04
N PRO A 55 4.18 -1.27 37.71
CA PRO A 55 2.98 -1.77 37.05
C PRO A 55 2.41 -0.71 36.11
N SER A 56 1.68 -1.15 35.11
CA SER A 56 0.91 -0.27 34.24
C SER A 56 -0.14 0.49 35.05
N GLN A 57 -0.23 1.78 34.85
CA GLN A 57 -1.20 2.67 35.53
C GLN A 57 -2.07 3.37 34.50
N PHE A 58 -3.31 3.63 34.86
CA PHE A 58 -4.20 4.43 34.00
C PHE A 58 -3.74 5.88 33.99
N VAL A 59 -3.41 6.38 32.80
CA VAL A 59 -2.90 7.74 32.56
C VAL A 59 -3.83 8.57 31.67
N GLY A 60 -4.99 8.00 31.30
CA GLY A 60 -5.93 8.71 30.44
C GLY A 60 -5.34 9.07 29.06
N LEU A 61 -5.31 10.35 28.74
CA LEU A 61 -4.84 10.85 27.44
C LEU A 61 -3.38 11.32 27.42
N ASP A 62 -2.61 11.14 28.50
CA ASP A 62 -1.22 11.62 28.59
C ASP A 62 -0.31 11.06 27.49
N ASN A 63 -0.57 9.81 27.07
CA ASN A 63 0.16 9.22 25.96
C ASN A 63 -0.09 9.95 24.63
N TYR A 64 -1.31 10.45 24.42
CA TYR A 64 -1.68 11.21 23.23
C TYR A 64 -1.11 12.63 23.28
N ASP A 65 -1.13 13.26 24.45
CA ASP A 65 -0.52 14.57 24.68
C ASP A 65 0.99 14.53 24.38
N PHE A 66 1.69 13.50 24.87
CA PHE A 66 3.07 13.26 24.56
C PHE A 66 3.28 13.07 23.06
N LEU A 67 2.47 12.23 22.39
CA LEU A 67 2.57 11.93 20.97
C LEU A 67 2.40 13.19 20.11
N PHE A 68 1.38 14.01 20.39
CA PHE A 68 1.11 15.23 19.61
C PHE A 68 2.10 16.36 19.91
N SER A 69 2.79 16.30 21.03
CA SER A 69 3.85 17.26 21.39
C SER A 69 5.21 16.88 20.79
N ASP A 70 5.36 15.64 20.29
CA ASP A 70 6.63 15.18 19.68
C ASP A 70 6.76 15.68 18.24
N PRO A 71 7.79 16.51 17.93
CA PRO A 71 8.07 16.95 16.57
C PRO A 71 8.30 15.79 15.59
N SER A 72 8.86 14.67 16.06
CA SER A 72 9.12 13.48 15.23
C SER A 72 7.83 12.87 14.72
N PHE A 73 6.75 12.91 15.51
CA PHE A 73 5.43 12.44 15.09
C PHE A 73 4.93 13.21 13.86
N TRP A 74 4.99 14.54 13.92
CA TRP A 74 4.53 15.38 12.82
C TRP A 74 5.40 15.25 11.57
N GLN A 75 6.71 15.04 11.75
CA GLN A 75 7.60 14.73 10.63
C GLN A 75 7.20 13.42 9.95
N VAL A 76 6.91 12.37 10.71
CA VAL A 76 6.44 11.08 10.17
C VAL A 76 5.10 11.23 9.46
N VAL A 77 4.15 11.95 10.05
CA VAL A 77 2.86 12.24 9.41
C VAL A 77 3.06 12.99 8.10
N GLY A 78 3.89 14.03 8.09
CA GLY A 78 4.22 14.80 6.89
C GLY A 78 4.84 13.92 5.80
N ASN A 79 5.82 13.09 6.14
CA ASN A 79 6.45 12.15 5.20
C ASN A 79 5.44 11.16 4.61
N ASN A 80 4.52 10.62 5.43
CA ASN A 80 3.48 9.73 4.94
C ASN A 80 2.49 10.43 4.00
N LEU A 81 2.11 11.67 4.31
CA LEU A 81 1.22 12.46 3.43
C LEU A 81 1.88 12.76 2.09
N ILE A 82 3.17 13.17 2.09
CA ILE A 82 3.93 13.40 0.86
C ILE A 82 4.07 12.08 0.09
N TYR A 83 4.44 11.00 0.78
CA TYR A 83 4.56 9.68 0.17
C TYR A 83 3.27 9.25 -0.53
N ALA A 84 2.14 9.28 0.17
CA ALA A 84 0.85 8.91 -0.39
C ALA A 84 0.39 9.89 -1.49
N GLY A 85 0.52 11.19 -1.23
CA GLY A 85 0.11 12.26 -2.16
C GLY A 85 0.87 12.27 -3.47
N VAL A 86 2.10 11.75 -3.51
CA VAL A 86 2.89 11.62 -4.75
C VAL A 86 2.73 10.21 -5.33
N THR A 87 2.89 9.17 -4.52
CA THR A 87 2.89 7.78 -5.00
C THR A 87 1.57 7.40 -5.65
N ILE A 88 0.43 7.73 -5.01
CA ILE A 88 -0.89 7.33 -5.49
C ILE A 88 -1.20 7.96 -6.86
N PRO A 89 -1.21 9.28 -7.04
CA PRO A 89 -1.61 9.87 -8.32
C PRO A 89 -0.60 9.57 -9.44
N VAL A 90 0.70 9.50 -9.12
CA VAL A 90 1.72 9.19 -10.15
C VAL A 90 1.63 7.73 -10.57
N SER A 91 1.47 6.77 -9.65
CA SER A 91 1.28 5.35 -10.00
C SER A 91 0.01 5.14 -10.83
N ILE A 92 -1.09 5.79 -10.48
CA ILE A 92 -2.36 5.73 -11.21
C ILE A 92 -2.19 6.33 -12.61
N GLY A 93 -1.58 7.50 -12.72
CA GLY A 93 -1.33 8.16 -14.00
C GLY A 93 -0.44 7.35 -14.93
N LEU A 94 0.65 6.81 -14.42
CA LEU A 94 1.53 5.90 -15.16
C LEU A 94 0.82 4.62 -15.57
N ALA A 95 0.07 4.01 -14.66
CA ALA A 95 -0.71 2.81 -14.93
C ALA A 95 -1.72 3.00 -16.05
N MET A 96 -2.44 4.14 -16.04
CA MET A 96 -3.36 4.52 -17.11
C MET A 96 -2.62 4.69 -18.44
N GLY A 97 -1.51 5.42 -18.47
CA GLY A 97 -0.68 5.61 -19.66
C GLY A 97 -0.17 4.28 -20.23
N MET A 98 0.35 3.40 -19.34
CA MET A 98 0.80 2.06 -19.72
C MET A 98 -0.37 1.20 -20.24
N ALA A 99 -1.55 1.27 -19.63
CA ALA A 99 -2.72 0.52 -20.07
C ALA A 99 -3.22 0.98 -21.44
N LEU A 100 -3.29 2.27 -21.69
CA LEU A 100 -3.66 2.83 -22.99
C LEU A 100 -2.69 2.38 -24.09
N TRP A 101 -1.38 2.43 -23.81
CA TRP A 101 -0.38 1.95 -24.76
C TRP A 101 -0.48 0.43 -24.96
N ALA A 102 -0.56 -0.35 -23.89
CA ALA A 102 -0.68 -1.80 -23.96
C ALA A 102 -2.01 -2.29 -24.57
N ASN A 103 -3.03 -1.43 -24.65
CA ASN A 103 -4.30 -1.71 -25.32
C ASN A 103 -4.24 -1.40 -26.83
N ALA A 104 -3.33 -0.53 -27.26
CA ALA A 104 -3.15 -0.19 -28.67
C ALA A 104 -2.73 -1.40 -29.52
N ARG A 105 -2.96 -1.30 -30.84
CA ARG A 105 -2.55 -2.33 -31.80
C ARG A 105 -1.05 -2.21 -32.12
N ILE A 106 -0.19 -2.51 -31.16
CA ILE A 106 1.27 -2.45 -31.29
C ILE A 106 1.87 -3.85 -31.53
N PRO A 107 2.98 -3.98 -32.28
CA PRO A 107 3.72 -5.23 -32.36
C PRO A 107 4.25 -5.62 -30.98
N ALA A 108 4.36 -6.92 -30.71
CA ALA A 108 4.86 -7.46 -29.44
C ALA A 108 4.09 -6.99 -28.17
N ARG A 109 2.78 -6.66 -28.29
CA ARG A 109 1.93 -6.23 -27.19
C ARG A 109 2.03 -7.11 -25.95
N ALA A 110 2.15 -8.43 -26.11
CA ALA A 110 2.31 -9.36 -25.00
C ALA A 110 3.60 -9.12 -24.21
N LEU A 111 4.71 -8.86 -24.91
CA LEU A 111 6.00 -8.55 -24.26
C LEU A 111 5.95 -7.22 -23.49
N VAL A 112 5.30 -6.20 -24.04
CA VAL A 112 5.11 -4.92 -23.35
C VAL A 112 4.32 -5.10 -22.06
N ARG A 113 3.24 -5.88 -22.07
CA ARG A 113 2.46 -6.21 -20.89
C ARG A 113 3.26 -6.94 -19.83
N ILE A 114 4.05 -7.95 -20.25
CA ILE A 114 4.93 -8.69 -19.34
C ILE A 114 5.98 -7.76 -18.75
N ALA A 115 6.64 -6.93 -19.54
CA ALA A 115 7.66 -6.00 -19.07
C ALA A 115 7.13 -5.03 -18.02
N TYR A 116 5.93 -4.47 -18.24
CA TYR A 116 5.31 -3.56 -17.28
C TYR A 116 4.83 -4.26 -16.00
N PHE A 117 4.43 -5.52 -16.10
CA PHE A 117 3.96 -6.28 -14.94
C PHE A 117 5.08 -6.95 -14.14
N THR A 118 6.23 -7.21 -14.75
CA THR A 118 7.38 -7.89 -14.12
C THR A 118 7.79 -7.29 -12.76
N PRO A 119 7.89 -5.95 -12.59
CA PRO A 119 8.23 -5.37 -11.29
C PRO A 119 7.31 -5.79 -10.15
N THR A 120 6.03 -5.92 -10.43
CA THR A 120 5.02 -6.31 -9.43
C THR A 120 5.22 -7.74 -8.92
N MET A 121 5.70 -8.63 -9.78
CA MET A 121 5.95 -10.04 -9.45
C MET A 121 7.19 -10.24 -8.57
N LEU A 122 8.09 -9.27 -8.52
CA LEU A 122 9.32 -9.39 -7.73
C LEU A 122 9.01 -9.35 -6.23
N PRO A 123 9.57 -10.28 -5.42
CA PRO A 123 9.55 -10.16 -3.98
C PRO A 123 10.16 -8.82 -3.54
N MET A 124 9.60 -8.20 -2.49
CA MET A 124 10.05 -6.88 -2.03
C MET A 124 11.56 -6.85 -1.72
N VAL A 125 12.10 -7.92 -1.12
CA VAL A 125 13.53 -8.03 -0.81
C VAL A 125 14.39 -8.02 -2.08
N ALA A 126 13.95 -8.72 -3.14
CA ALA A 126 14.67 -8.72 -4.41
C ALA A 126 14.62 -7.35 -5.09
N ALA A 127 13.45 -6.70 -5.10
CA ALA A 127 13.30 -5.33 -5.58
C ALA A 127 14.18 -4.35 -4.81
N ALA A 128 14.20 -4.45 -3.48
CA ALA A 128 15.04 -3.60 -2.64
C ALA A 128 16.55 -3.76 -2.97
N ASN A 129 17.04 -4.99 -3.08
CA ASN A 129 18.44 -5.25 -3.42
C ASN A 129 18.81 -4.72 -4.82
N LEU A 130 17.90 -4.86 -5.79
CA LEU A 130 18.09 -4.30 -7.13
C LEU A 130 18.24 -2.77 -7.05
N TRP A 131 17.36 -2.10 -6.32
CA TRP A 131 17.39 -0.64 -6.19
C TRP A 131 18.55 -0.15 -5.32
N LEU A 132 19.00 -0.92 -4.31
CA LEU A 132 20.25 -0.63 -3.58
C LEU A 132 21.44 -0.52 -4.54
N PHE A 133 21.54 -1.43 -5.52
CA PHE A 133 22.59 -1.33 -6.55
C PHE A 133 22.45 -0.05 -7.40
N PHE A 134 21.21 0.31 -7.80
CA PHE A 134 20.97 1.54 -8.57
C PHE A 134 21.32 2.80 -7.77
N TYR A 135 21.05 2.81 -6.46
CA TYR A 135 21.26 3.94 -5.55
C TYR A 135 22.67 3.99 -4.92
N THR A 136 23.53 3.02 -5.21
CA THR A 136 24.90 3.04 -4.66
C THR A 136 25.59 4.35 -5.05
N PRO A 137 26.12 5.12 -4.08
CA PRO A 137 26.84 6.35 -4.39
C PRO A 137 28.00 6.08 -5.35
N ASP A 138 28.29 7.01 -6.23
CA ASP A 138 29.38 7.06 -7.20
C ASP A 138 29.40 5.94 -8.28
N ILE A 139 29.08 4.72 -7.93
CA ILE A 139 29.15 3.56 -8.86
C ILE A 139 27.78 3.10 -9.37
N GLY A 140 26.70 3.47 -8.67
CA GLY A 140 25.33 3.10 -9.05
C GLY A 140 24.89 3.73 -10.37
N VAL A 141 23.94 3.08 -11.04
CA VAL A 141 23.45 3.52 -12.36
C VAL A 141 22.91 4.95 -12.31
N LEU A 142 22.15 5.30 -11.27
CA LEU A 142 21.59 6.65 -11.12
C LEU A 142 22.70 7.68 -10.89
N SER A 143 23.65 7.39 -10.02
CA SER A 143 24.78 8.30 -9.78
C SER A 143 25.59 8.57 -11.04
N ARG A 144 25.79 7.56 -11.89
CA ARG A 144 26.46 7.72 -13.19
C ARG A 144 25.63 8.54 -14.18
N LEU A 145 24.31 8.28 -14.26
CA LEU A 145 23.42 9.05 -15.13
C LEU A 145 23.40 10.54 -14.74
N PHE A 146 23.25 10.84 -13.46
CA PHE A 146 23.26 12.23 -12.97
C PHE A 146 24.63 12.88 -13.11
N GLY A 147 25.71 12.08 -12.99
CA GLY A 147 27.08 12.54 -13.25
C GLY A 147 27.30 13.06 -14.67
N LEU A 148 26.59 12.53 -15.68
CA LEU A 148 26.62 13.06 -17.06
C LEU A 148 26.10 14.52 -17.14
N PHE A 149 25.26 14.93 -16.22
CA PHE A 149 24.72 16.28 -16.10
C PHE A 149 25.51 17.14 -15.08
N GLY A 150 26.67 16.67 -14.61
CA GLY A 150 27.50 17.39 -13.65
C GLY A 150 27.02 17.30 -12.19
N ILE A 151 26.06 16.43 -11.90
CA ILE A 151 25.51 16.22 -10.57
C ILE A 151 26.17 14.96 -9.97
N SER A 152 27.02 15.12 -8.97
CA SER A 152 27.77 14.04 -8.32
C SER A 152 27.66 14.12 -6.79
N GLY A 153 28.02 13.03 -6.11
CA GLY A 153 28.04 12.98 -4.64
C GLY A 153 26.68 12.85 -3.96
N ILE A 154 25.64 12.44 -4.70
CA ILE A 154 24.31 12.20 -4.12
C ILE A 154 24.32 10.87 -3.38
N ASN A 155 24.05 10.91 -2.07
CA ASN A 155 23.73 9.72 -1.29
C ASN A 155 22.20 9.55 -1.23
N TRP A 156 21.65 8.83 -2.23
CA TRP A 156 20.22 8.69 -2.46
C TRP A 156 19.40 8.24 -1.26
N LEU A 157 19.94 7.36 -0.43
CA LEU A 157 19.27 6.78 0.72
C LEU A 157 19.76 7.31 2.07
N GLY A 158 20.95 7.90 2.09
CA GLY A 158 21.58 8.39 3.33
C GLY A 158 21.36 9.88 3.62
N GLN A 159 20.72 10.62 2.71
CA GLN A 159 20.39 12.03 2.89
C GLN A 159 18.90 12.21 3.10
N PRO A 160 18.47 13.00 4.11
CA PRO A 160 17.03 13.26 4.37
C PRO A 160 16.29 13.82 3.16
N GLU A 161 16.98 14.63 2.34
CA GLU A 161 16.40 15.34 1.19
C GLU A 161 16.06 14.38 0.03
N THR A 162 16.79 13.26 -0.10
CA THR A 162 16.65 12.34 -1.22
C THR A 162 16.02 11.00 -0.84
N ALA A 163 16.11 10.60 0.43
CA ALA A 163 15.68 9.28 0.88
C ALA A 163 14.18 9.02 0.61
N LEU A 164 13.30 9.98 0.93
CA LEU A 164 11.86 9.83 0.71
C LEU A 164 11.53 9.74 -0.79
N ALA A 165 12.14 10.60 -1.62
CA ALA A 165 11.95 10.58 -3.07
C ALA A 165 12.44 9.26 -3.68
N SER A 166 13.54 8.71 -3.19
CA SER A 166 14.06 7.41 -3.62
C SER A 166 13.10 6.27 -3.33
N ILE A 167 12.49 6.24 -2.14
CA ILE A 167 11.49 5.22 -1.77
C ILE A 167 10.22 5.38 -2.62
N ILE A 168 9.75 6.61 -2.84
CA ILE A 168 8.61 6.91 -3.71
C ILE A 168 8.85 6.37 -5.12
N MET A 169 10.03 6.59 -5.70
CA MET A 169 10.39 6.10 -7.03
C MET A 169 10.31 4.57 -7.13
N VAL A 170 10.86 3.86 -6.17
CA VAL A 170 10.80 2.38 -6.11
C VAL A 170 9.35 1.90 -6.05
N THR A 171 8.54 2.55 -5.21
CA THR A 171 7.14 2.17 -5.03
C THR A 171 6.33 2.41 -6.30
N ILE A 172 6.48 3.57 -6.94
CA ILE A 172 5.81 3.89 -8.21
C ILE A 172 6.17 2.85 -9.28
N TRP A 173 7.47 2.54 -9.42
CA TRP A 173 7.94 1.54 -10.38
C TRP A 173 7.34 0.16 -10.12
N LYS A 174 7.21 -0.23 -8.86
CA LYS A 174 6.67 -1.53 -8.47
C LYS A 174 5.16 -1.62 -8.66
N GLU A 175 4.42 -0.58 -8.27
CA GLU A 175 2.97 -0.62 -8.18
C GLU A 175 2.26 -0.21 -9.49
N ALA A 176 2.89 0.60 -10.34
CA ALA A 176 2.27 1.06 -11.58
C ALA A 176 1.84 -0.10 -12.49
N GLY A 177 2.65 -1.17 -12.59
CA GLY A 177 2.30 -2.36 -13.36
C GLY A 177 1.09 -3.12 -12.81
N PHE A 178 0.91 -3.13 -11.50
CA PHE A 178 -0.24 -3.73 -10.85
C PHE A 178 -1.53 -2.98 -11.20
N PHE A 179 -1.55 -1.68 -11.04
CA PHE A 179 -2.70 -0.86 -11.40
C PHE A 179 -3.00 -0.87 -12.91
N MET A 180 -1.97 -0.99 -13.76
CA MET A 180 -2.14 -1.11 -15.20
C MET A 180 -3.07 -2.27 -15.59
N ILE A 181 -3.00 -3.42 -14.90
CA ILE A 181 -3.83 -4.58 -15.22
C ILE A 181 -5.32 -4.28 -15.03
N PHE A 182 -5.68 -3.57 -13.96
CA PHE A 182 -7.07 -3.18 -13.72
C PHE A 182 -7.59 -2.24 -14.78
N TYR A 183 -6.80 -1.23 -15.16
CA TYR A 183 -7.16 -0.32 -16.25
C TYR A 183 -7.25 -1.03 -17.59
N LEU A 184 -6.32 -1.95 -17.86
CA LEU A 184 -6.35 -2.73 -19.09
C LEU A 184 -7.57 -3.64 -19.18
N ALA A 185 -7.97 -4.27 -18.08
CA ALA A 185 -9.20 -5.06 -18.01
C ALA A 185 -10.43 -4.19 -18.25
N ALA A 186 -10.51 -3.02 -17.60
CA ALA A 186 -11.59 -2.06 -17.80
C ALA A 186 -11.68 -1.58 -19.26
N LEU A 187 -10.54 -1.22 -19.88
CA LEU A 187 -10.52 -0.76 -21.28
C LEU A 187 -10.97 -1.84 -22.28
N GLN A 188 -10.82 -3.12 -21.95
CA GLN A 188 -11.27 -4.23 -22.80
C GLN A 188 -12.77 -4.52 -22.68
N THR A 189 -13.46 -3.96 -21.69
CA THR A 189 -14.92 -4.10 -21.51
C THR A 189 -15.72 -2.99 -22.20
N ILE A 190 -15.05 -1.93 -22.62
CA ILE A 190 -15.67 -0.81 -23.35
C ILE A 190 -15.75 -1.20 -24.82
N PRO A 191 -16.94 -1.16 -25.44
CA PRO A 191 -17.15 -1.50 -26.85
C PRO A 191 -16.48 -0.53 -27.81
#